data_100842f0858682589724d6468f982a58
#
_entry.id   100842f0858682589724d6468f982a58
#
_cell.length_a   1.000
_cell.length_b   1.000
_cell.length_c   1.000
_cell.angle_alpha   90.00
_cell.angle_beta   90.00
_cell.angle_gamma   90.00
#
_symmetry.space_group_name_H-M   'P 1'
#
loop_
_entity.id
_entity.type
_entity.pdbx_description
1 polymer ?
#
loop_
_entity_poly.entity_id
_entity_poly.type
_entity_poly.pdbx_seq_one_letter_code
_entity_poly.pdbx_strand_id
1 'polypeptide(L)'
;MLHVKNKIAKHKNKLKNLSTRLFNSNSLVLSQTTAYDIIAEYKQTRIRYYASPNKQYKEPLVFVAPLAINMAIYDLYPYRSLVKHFQHSGFDVYLVQWGQYNYKDRFLNFMSFIDDAIPHCIEQIRKHSKSEEISLHGWSMAGIFVVLYCAFRQPNFVKNLIVLGSPVDSYASGRTGKLFQKVNQLIAKNKTLQNKIYSETVPKSFIHTSGLLNAIGFKIIDPKGWFHSQKRLLLNLDNTQKLYEHATMGNFLNKMIDYPGGINQDMIFNVWLQNPLKNGVIQLQDKNIELKNIQCSLLIGAGRSDQIVSAAAVKPLIELTNSQDVTFTLIPGGHLGLMSSQSSANEFWPLMTTWLKQRSSKI
;
A
#
# COMPACT_ATOMS: atom_id res chain seq x y z
N MET A 1 26.23 -39.77 -15.55
CA MET A 1 26.68 -38.58 -16.30
C MET A 1 25.76 -37.36 -16.15
N LEU A 2 24.45 -37.47 -16.32
CA LEU A 2 23.50 -36.35 -16.21
C LEU A 2 23.50 -35.68 -14.81
N HIS A 3 23.58 -36.47 -13.75
CA HIS A 3 23.57 -35.96 -12.35
C HIS A 3 24.80 -35.11 -12.02
N VAL A 4 25.97 -35.48 -12.53
CA VAL A 4 27.24 -34.71 -12.35
C VAL A 4 27.19 -33.41 -13.15
N LYS A 5 26.72 -33.43 -14.41
CA LYS A 5 26.55 -32.22 -15.23
C LYS A 5 25.59 -31.22 -14.57
N ASN A 6 24.48 -31.68 -14.00
CA ASN A 6 23.52 -30.83 -13.27
C ASN A 6 24.14 -30.22 -11.99
N LYS A 7 24.97 -30.96 -11.27
CA LYS A 7 25.66 -30.46 -10.06
C LYS A 7 26.69 -29.38 -10.39
N ILE A 8 27.43 -29.57 -11.46
CA ILE A 8 28.42 -28.59 -11.98
C ILE A 8 27.71 -27.32 -12.47
N ALA A 9 26.61 -27.45 -13.22
CA ALA A 9 25.83 -26.32 -13.73
C ALA A 9 25.24 -25.47 -12.55
N LYS A 10 24.72 -26.15 -11.51
CA LYS A 10 24.25 -25.46 -10.30
C LYS A 10 25.36 -24.69 -9.58
N HIS A 11 26.55 -25.28 -9.45
CA HIS A 11 27.71 -24.62 -8.82
C HIS A 11 28.16 -23.39 -9.61
N LYS A 12 28.22 -23.51 -10.94
CA LYS A 12 28.58 -22.41 -11.83
C LYS A 12 27.57 -21.27 -11.75
N ASN A 13 26.29 -21.58 -11.75
CA ASN A 13 25.21 -20.56 -11.58
C ASN A 13 25.30 -19.90 -10.20
N LYS A 14 25.56 -20.65 -9.14
CA LYS A 14 25.72 -20.10 -7.79
C LYS A 14 26.86 -19.09 -7.70
N LEU A 15 28.03 -19.42 -8.27
CA LEU A 15 29.17 -18.51 -8.30
C LEU A 15 28.91 -17.25 -9.15
N LYS A 16 28.33 -17.43 -10.34
CA LYS A 16 27.91 -16.29 -11.19
C LYS A 16 26.94 -15.38 -10.48
N ASN A 17 25.89 -15.92 -9.88
CA ASN A 17 24.84 -15.18 -9.17
C ASN A 17 25.42 -14.44 -7.95
N LEU A 18 26.32 -15.07 -7.21
CA LEU A 18 27.01 -14.44 -6.08
C LEU A 18 27.89 -13.28 -6.55
N SER A 19 28.68 -13.46 -7.61
CA SER A 19 29.50 -12.39 -8.22
C SER A 19 28.63 -11.23 -8.70
N THR A 20 27.55 -11.49 -9.43
CA THR A 20 26.63 -10.43 -9.87
C THR A 20 26.03 -9.65 -8.69
N ARG A 21 25.66 -10.35 -7.62
CA ARG A 21 25.10 -9.70 -6.43
C ARG A 21 26.13 -8.82 -5.72
N LEU A 22 27.39 -9.22 -5.66
CA LEU A 22 28.44 -8.46 -4.97
C LEU A 22 28.93 -7.25 -5.79
N PHE A 23 29.06 -7.41 -7.11
CA PHE A 23 29.72 -6.41 -7.95
C PHE A 23 28.78 -5.65 -8.89
N ASN A 24 27.55 -6.16 -9.13
CA ASN A 24 26.59 -5.55 -10.05
C ASN A 24 25.14 -5.74 -9.57
N SER A 25 24.86 -5.41 -8.33
CA SER A 25 23.55 -5.61 -7.71
C SER A 25 22.41 -4.84 -8.37
N ASN A 26 22.70 -3.69 -9.00
CA ASN A 26 21.70 -2.87 -9.68
C ASN A 26 21.14 -3.55 -10.94
N SER A 27 21.93 -4.37 -11.64
CA SER A 27 21.46 -5.13 -12.80
C SER A 27 20.43 -6.21 -12.44
N LEU A 28 20.28 -6.52 -11.14
CA LEU A 28 19.32 -7.50 -10.66
C LEU A 28 17.94 -6.89 -10.33
N VAL A 29 17.75 -5.58 -10.48
CA VAL A 29 16.49 -4.90 -10.19
C VAL A 29 15.62 -4.84 -11.43
N LEU A 30 14.41 -5.41 -11.35
CA LEU A 30 13.49 -5.59 -12.49
C LEU A 30 12.18 -4.79 -12.38
N SER A 31 12.06 -3.88 -11.41
CA SER A 31 10.81 -3.16 -11.18
C SER A 31 10.52 -2.05 -12.20
N GLN A 32 9.23 -1.70 -12.34
CA GLN A 32 8.73 -0.57 -13.12
C GLN A 32 9.06 -0.67 -14.63
N THR A 33 8.80 -1.84 -15.21
CA THR A 33 9.08 -2.11 -16.65
C THR A 33 7.88 -1.82 -17.56
N THR A 34 6.69 -1.60 -17.00
CA THR A 34 5.49 -1.29 -17.79
C THR A 34 5.51 0.17 -18.23
N ALA A 35 5.37 0.41 -19.53
CA ALA A 35 5.32 1.76 -20.08
C ALA A 35 4.10 2.54 -19.56
N TYR A 36 4.28 3.82 -19.31
CA TYR A 36 3.23 4.73 -18.84
C TYR A 36 3.47 6.16 -19.36
N ASP A 37 2.40 6.93 -19.39
CA ASP A 37 2.44 8.36 -19.61
C ASP A 37 2.20 9.13 -18.30
N ILE A 38 2.81 10.31 -18.15
CA ILE A 38 2.45 11.26 -17.09
C ILE A 38 1.40 12.19 -17.65
N ILE A 39 0.20 12.12 -17.09
CA ILE A 39 -0.94 12.92 -17.60
C ILE A 39 -1.12 14.26 -16.89
N ALA A 40 -0.66 14.34 -15.64
CA ALA A 40 -0.70 15.57 -14.85
C ALA A 40 0.32 15.51 -13.70
N GLU A 41 0.71 16.70 -13.27
CA GLU A 41 1.54 16.91 -12.08
C GLU A 41 0.85 17.95 -11.18
N TYR A 42 0.85 17.70 -9.87
CA TYR A 42 0.32 18.62 -8.87
C TYR A 42 1.25 18.67 -7.67
N LYS A 43 1.85 19.83 -7.40
CA LYS A 43 2.92 19.96 -6.40
C LYS A 43 4.02 18.93 -6.70
N GLN A 44 4.23 17.98 -5.79
CA GLN A 44 5.21 16.89 -5.97
C GLN A 44 4.56 15.59 -6.48
N THR A 45 3.23 15.56 -6.64
CA THR A 45 2.47 14.35 -7.04
C THR A 45 2.38 14.27 -8.55
N ARG A 46 2.52 13.05 -9.09
CA ARG A 46 2.38 12.73 -10.51
C ARG A 46 1.29 11.69 -10.71
N ILE A 47 0.62 11.75 -11.84
CA ILE A 47 -0.37 10.75 -12.22
C ILE A 47 0.19 9.96 -13.40
N ARG A 48 0.49 8.68 -13.17
CA ARG A 48 0.86 7.75 -14.24
C ARG A 48 -0.40 7.18 -14.86
N TYR A 49 -0.43 7.13 -16.17
CA TYR A 49 -1.46 6.47 -16.95
C TYR A 49 -0.89 5.26 -17.68
N TYR A 50 -1.54 4.14 -17.53
CA TYR A 50 -1.21 2.88 -18.18
C TYR A 50 -2.41 2.49 -19.05
N ALA A 51 -2.33 2.76 -20.34
CA ALA A 51 -3.38 2.46 -21.30
C ALA A 51 -3.62 0.96 -21.41
N SER A 52 -4.86 0.52 -21.37
CA SER A 52 -5.20 -0.86 -21.71
C SER A 52 -5.05 -1.10 -23.21
N PRO A 53 -4.33 -2.15 -23.63
CA PRO A 53 -4.21 -2.50 -25.06
C PRO A 53 -5.54 -2.94 -25.66
N ASN A 54 -6.50 -3.34 -24.83
CA ASN A 54 -7.86 -3.74 -25.23
C ASN A 54 -8.83 -3.28 -24.15
N LYS A 55 -9.10 -1.98 -24.11
CA LYS A 55 -10.02 -1.38 -23.14
C LYS A 55 -11.44 -1.91 -23.35
N GLN A 56 -12.06 -2.41 -22.29
CA GLN A 56 -13.39 -3.01 -22.27
C GLN A 56 -14.35 -2.32 -21.30
N TYR A 57 -13.81 -1.58 -20.32
CA TYR A 57 -14.59 -0.99 -19.23
C TYR A 57 -14.44 0.53 -19.21
N LYS A 58 -15.55 1.21 -18.93
CA LYS A 58 -15.59 2.69 -18.88
C LYS A 58 -14.82 3.23 -17.70
N GLU A 59 -15.08 2.67 -16.51
CA GLU A 59 -14.51 3.13 -15.26
C GLU A 59 -13.02 2.75 -15.16
N PRO A 60 -12.11 3.72 -15.09
CA PRO A 60 -10.70 3.43 -14.89
C PRO A 60 -10.45 2.91 -13.47
N LEU A 61 -9.40 2.09 -13.31
CA LEU A 61 -8.90 1.69 -12.01
C LEU A 61 -7.80 2.65 -11.55
N VAL A 62 -8.02 3.29 -10.41
CA VAL A 62 -7.10 4.27 -9.82
C VAL A 62 -6.42 3.67 -8.60
N PHE A 63 -5.13 3.46 -8.68
CA PHE A 63 -4.29 3.10 -7.55
C PHE A 63 -3.81 4.35 -6.83
N VAL A 64 -4.15 4.47 -5.55
CA VAL A 64 -3.53 5.42 -4.65
C VAL A 64 -2.42 4.70 -3.90
N ALA A 65 -1.21 5.21 -3.97
CA ALA A 65 -0.08 4.54 -3.34
C ALA A 65 0.08 4.94 -1.87
N PRO A 66 0.63 4.08 -1.00
CA PRO A 66 1.06 4.47 0.33
C PRO A 66 2.31 5.36 0.26
N LEU A 67 2.45 6.27 1.23
CA LEU A 67 3.54 7.26 1.21
C LEU A 67 4.95 6.67 1.40
N ALA A 68 5.10 5.72 2.31
CA ALA A 68 6.42 5.18 2.67
C ALA A 68 7.13 4.46 1.54
N ILE A 69 6.37 3.94 0.63
CA ILE A 69 6.81 2.91 -0.28
C ILE A 69 6.76 3.48 -1.69
N ASN A 70 7.84 3.32 -2.45
CA ASN A 70 7.83 3.77 -3.83
C ASN A 70 6.84 2.95 -4.68
N MET A 71 6.48 3.47 -5.83
CA MET A 71 5.45 2.91 -6.72
C MET A 71 5.80 1.55 -7.31
N ALA A 72 7.02 1.07 -7.12
CA ALA A 72 7.48 -0.19 -7.69
C ALA A 72 6.63 -1.40 -7.27
N ILE A 73 5.96 -1.35 -6.11
CA ILE A 73 5.12 -2.46 -5.64
C ILE A 73 3.97 -2.80 -6.61
N TYR A 74 3.46 -1.82 -7.34
CA TYR A 74 2.39 -2.01 -8.32
C TYR A 74 2.90 -2.60 -9.65
N ASP A 75 4.20 -2.46 -9.92
CA ASP A 75 4.89 -2.99 -11.12
C ASP A 75 6.25 -3.57 -10.71
N LEU A 76 6.23 -4.55 -9.79
CA LEU A 76 7.43 -5.02 -9.12
C LEU A 76 8.27 -5.97 -9.99
N TYR A 77 7.62 -6.84 -10.74
CA TYR A 77 8.30 -7.80 -11.62
C TYR A 77 7.67 -7.80 -13.01
N PRO A 78 8.44 -7.93 -14.10
CA PRO A 78 7.92 -7.91 -15.48
C PRO A 78 6.85 -8.98 -15.77
N TYR A 79 7.00 -10.14 -15.11
CA TYR A 79 6.13 -11.30 -15.25
C TYR A 79 5.05 -11.39 -14.15
N ARG A 80 5.07 -10.46 -13.18
CA ARG A 80 4.11 -10.38 -12.08
C ARG A 80 3.95 -8.91 -11.67
N SER A 81 3.20 -8.18 -12.49
CA SER A 81 2.88 -6.77 -12.34
C SER A 81 1.38 -6.60 -12.17
N LEU A 82 0.97 -5.94 -11.09
CA LEU A 82 -0.45 -5.67 -10.82
C LEU A 82 -1.03 -4.71 -11.86
N VAL A 83 -0.26 -3.70 -12.25
CA VAL A 83 -0.64 -2.76 -13.33
C VAL A 83 -0.91 -3.52 -14.62
N LYS A 84 0.04 -4.35 -15.07
CA LYS A 84 -0.09 -5.16 -16.28
C LYS A 84 -1.28 -6.09 -16.24
N HIS A 85 -1.55 -6.70 -15.08
CA HIS A 85 -2.67 -7.59 -14.88
C HIS A 85 -4.00 -6.88 -15.21
N PHE A 86 -4.19 -5.66 -14.70
CA PHE A 86 -5.43 -4.91 -14.96
C PHE A 86 -5.51 -4.31 -16.36
N GLN A 87 -4.38 -3.84 -16.92
CA GLN A 87 -4.33 -3.42 -18.33
C GLN A 87 -4.82 -4.55 -19.26
N HIS A 88 -4.28 -5.76 -19.10
CA HIS A 88 -4.67 -6.92 -19.91
C HIS A 88 -6.08 -7.44 -19.58
N SER A 89 -6.64 -7.05 -18.43
CA SER A 89 -8.02 -7.36 -18.05
C SER A 89 -9.06 -6.39 -18.63
N GLY A 90 -8.63 -5.39 -19.40
CA GLY A 90 -9.49 -4.44 -20.11
C GLY A 90 -9.76 -3.12 -19.38
N PHE A 91 -8.99 -2.82 -18.32
CA PHE A 91 -9.09 -1.56 -17.57
C PHE A 91 -7.94 -0.61 -17.93
N ASP A 92 -8.27 0.65 -18.19
CA ASP A 92 -7.29 1.71 -18.06
C ASP A 92 -6.89 1.87 -16.60
N VAL A 93 -5.58 1.96 -16.34
CA VAL A 93 -5.03 2.03 -14.98
C VAL A 93 -4.35 3.37 -14.76
N TYR A 94 -4.65 4.00 -13.64
CA TYR A 94 -3.98 5.19 -13.17
C TYR A 94 -3.28 4.91 -11.84
N LEU A 95 -2.12 5.51 -11.64
CA LEU A 95 -1.38 5.40 -10.38
C LEU A 95 -1.00 6.78 -9.88
N VAL A 96 -1.54 7.15 -8.73
CA VAL A 96 -1.16 8.37 -8.03
C VAL A 96 0.18 8.13 -7.36
N GLN A 97 1.21 8.72 -7.91
CA GLN A 97 2.58 8.67 -7.41
C GLN A 97 2.87 9.90 -6.57
N TRP A 98 3.12 9.71 -5.29
CA TRP A 98 3.60 10.77 -4.41
C TRP A 98 5.05 11.16 -4.75
N GLY A 99 5.39 12.41 -4.44
CA GLY A 99 6.74 12.94 -4.63
C GLY A 99 7.76 12.43 -3.62
N GLN A 100 8.94 12.98 -3.74
CA GLN A 100 10.01 12.82 -2.75
C GLN A 100 9.86 13.93 -1.71
N TYR A 101 9.37 13.58 -0.53
CA TYR A 101 9.25 14.52 0.57
C TYR A 101 10.57 14.66 1.30
N ASN A 102 10.75 15.82 1.95
CA ASN A 102 11.92 16.14 2.74
C ASN A 102 11.51 16.92 4.01
N TYR A 103 12.48 17.37 4.80
CA TYR A 103 12.20 18.06 6.05
C TYR A 103 11.35 19.34 5.91
N LYS A 104 11.35 20.02 4.76
CA LYS A 104 10.49 21.21 4.53
C LYS A 104 9.02 20.81 4.49
N ASP A 105 8.73 19.58 4.09
CA ASP A 105 7.38 19.02 3.97
C ASP A 105 6.83 18.48 5.31
N ARG A 106 7.54 18.62 6.42
CA ARG A 106 7.21 18.02 7.73
C ARG A 106 5.82 18.33 8.28
N PHE A 107 5.16 19.37 7.77
CA PHE A 107 3.81 19.76 8.19
C PHE A 107 2.70 19.07 7.39
N LEU A 108 3.00 18.40 6.27
CA LEU A 108 2.02 17.63 5.54
C LEU A 108 1.43 16.55 6.46
N ASN A 109 0.10 16.42 6.43
CA ASN A 109 -0.70 15.54 7.28
C ASN A 109 -1.76 14.81 6.44
N PHE A 110 -2.62 14.00 7.04
CA PHE A 110 -3.64 13.26 6.30
C PHE A 110 -4.56 14.19 5.50
N MET A 111 -4.97 15.34 6.05
CA MET A 111 -5.83 16.29 5.33
C MET A 111 -5.17 16.86 4.07
N SER A 112 -3.83 17.02 4.07
CA SER A 112 -3.08 17.42 2.86
C SER A 112 -3.24 16.43 1.70
N PHE A 113 -3.58 15.18 1.99
CA PHE A 113 -3.80 14.14 0.97
C PHE A 113 -5.27 13.92 0.70
N ILE A 114 -6.09 13.71 1.73
CA ILE A 114 -7.51 13.34 1.55
C ILE A 114 -8.40 14.51 1.13
N ASP A 115 -8.03 15.74 1.48
CA ASP A 115 -8.81 16.93 1.15
C ASP A 115 -8.21 17.79 0.02
N ASP A 116 -6.94 17.61 -0.32
CA ASP A 116 -6.24 18.39 -1.35
C ASP A 116 -5.69 17.50 -2.47
N ALA A 117 -4.67 16.68 -2.23
CA ALA A 117 -3.95 16.01 -3.31
C ALA A 117 -4.79 14.91 -4.01
N ILE A 118 -5.52 14.07 -3.29
CA ILE A 118 -6.37 13.00 -3.86
C ILE A 118 -7.51 13.59 -4.68
N PRO A 119 -8.31 14.55 -4.18
CA PRO A 119 -9.35 15.19 -4.99
C PRO A 119 -8.81 15.77 -6.30
N HIS A 120 -7.70 16.50 -6.24
CA HIS A 120 -7.08 17.08 -7.44
C HIS A 120 -6.68 16.00 -8.45
N CYS A 121 -5.99 14.94 -7.99
CA CYS A 121 -5.57 13.84 -8.86
C CYS A 121 -6.78 13.15 -9.51
N ILE A 122 -7.83 12.87 -8.75
CA ILE A 122 -9.04 12.21 -9.25
C ILE A 122 -9.73 13.09 -10.28
N GLU A 123 -9.79 14.39 -10.09
CA GLU A 123 -10.35 15.33 -11.08
C GLU A 123 -9.58 15.27 -12.42
N GLN A 124 -8.23 15.27 -12.38
CA GLN A 124 -7.42 15.15 -13.59
C GLN A 124 -7.61 13.78 -14.27
N ILE A 125 -7.72 12.71 -13.48
CA ILE A 125 -7.97 11.35 -13.99
C ILE A 125 -9.32 11.28 -14.68
N ARG A 126 -10.38 11.82 -14.09
CA ARG A 126 -11.73 11.85 -14.69
C ARG A 126 -11.76 12.66 -15.98
N LYS A 127 -11.11 13.83 -16.02
CA LYS A 127 -10.95 14.63 -17.25
C LYS A 127 -10.22 13.87 -18.35
N HIS A 128 -9.10 13.20 -18.02
CA HIS A 128 -8.31 12.46 -19.00
C HIS A 128 -9.03 11.20 -19.50
N SER A 129 -9.60 10.42 -18.60
CA SER A 129 -10.32 9.17 -18.93
C SER A 129 -11.66 9.41 -19.63
N LYS A 130 -12.22 10.62 -19.53
CA LYS A 130 -13.59 10.99 -19.92
C LYS A 130 -14.64 10.10 -19.26
N SER A 131 -14.35 9.59 -18.06
CA SER A 131 -15.25 8.74 -17.28
C SER A 131 -15.87 9.54 -16.15
N GLU A 132 -17.18 9.42 -16.01
CA GLU A 132 -17.91 10.03 -14.88
C GLU A 132 -17.63 9.28 -13.58
N GLU A 133 -17.44 7.96 -13.64
CA GLU A 133 -17.20 7.09 -12.49
C GLU A 133 -15.79 6.48 -12.52
N ILE A 134 -15.28 6.13 -11.34
CA ILE A 134 -13.98 5.48 -11.17
C ILE A 134 -14.06 4.31 -10.19
N SER A 135 -13.09 3.40 -10.30
CA SER A 135 -12.78 2.41 -9.27
C SER A 135 -11.52 2.84 -8.54
N LEU A 136 -11.58 2.93 -7.20
CA LEU A 136 -10.49 3.43 -6.37
C LEU A 136 -9.88 2.29 -5.54
N HIS A 137 -8.56 2.23 -5.50
CA HIS A 137 -7.83 1.18 -4.78
C HIS A 137 -6.79 1.80 -3.84
N GLY A 138 -6.80 1.35 -2.59
CA GLY A 138 -5.76 1.67 -1.60
C GLY A 138 -5.28 0.42 -0.85
N TRP A 139 -3.98 0.36 -0.63
CA TRP A 139 -3.34 -0.69 0.17
C TRP A 139 -2.62 -0.06 1.36
N SER A 140 -2.73 -0.71 2.54
CA SER A 140 -2.04 -0.26 3.76
C SER A 140 -2.46 1.16 4.15
N MET A 141 -1.51 2.08 4.34
CA MET A 141 -1.79 3.51 4.60
C MET A 141 -2.65 4.14 3.50
N ALA A 142 -2.42 3.79 2.24
CA ALA A 142 -3.24 4.32 1.15
C ALA A 142 -4.69 3.83 1.22
N GLY A 143 -4.94 2.65 1.78
CA GLY A 143 -6.30 2.20 2.07
C GLY A 143 -6.98 3.08 3.11
N ILE A 144 -6.25 3.54 4.14
CA ILE A 144 -6.76 4.56 5.08
C ILE A 144 -7.08 5.86 4.33
N PHE A 145 -6.18 6.32 3.45
CA PHE A 145 -6.41 7.54 2.67
C PHE A 145 -7.67 7.47 1.82
N VAL A 146 -7.87 6.40 1.06
CA VAL A 146 -9.05 6.28 0.20
C VAL A 146 -10.34 6.07 0.99
N VAL A 147 -10.29 5.37 2.13
CA VAL A 147 -11.40 5.22 3.07
C VAL A 147 -11.80 6.58 3.64
N LEU A 148 -10.82 7.33 4.17
CA LEU A 148 -11.08 8.64 4.76
C LEU A 148 -11.49 9.67 3.70
N TYR A 149 -10.93 9.62 2.49
CA TYR A 149 -11.36 10.44 1.38
C TYR A 149 -12.83 10.19 1.03
N CYS A 150 -13.23 8.92 0.85
CA CYS A 150 -14.61 8.58 0.55
C CYS A 150 -15.57 8.94 1.68
N ALA A 151 -15.17 8.74 2.93
CA ALA A 151 -15.97 9.07 4.11
C ALA A 151 -16.14 10.59 4.31
N PHE A 152 -15.10 11.37 4.01
CA PHE A 152 -15.08 12.81 4.19
C PHE A 152 -15.75 13.57 3.04
N ARG A 153 -15.33 13.27 1.79
CA ARG A 153 -15.80 14.01 0.60
C ARG A 153 -17.08 13.43 0.01
N GLN A 154 -17.44 12.20 0.38
CA GLN A 154 -18.63 11.49 -0.10
C GLN A 154 -18.82 11.57 -1.63
N PRO A 155 -17.79 11.24 -2.43
CA PRO A 155 -17.84 11.41 -3.87
C PRO A 155 -18.78 10.39 -4.51
N ASN A 156 -19.86 10.85 -5.14
CA ASN A 156 -20.84 10.01 -5.83
C ASN A 156 -20.29 9.29 -7.07
N PHE A 157 -19.13 9.73 -7.56
CA PHE A 157 -18.46 9.16 -8.74
C PHE A 157 -17.49 8.01 -8.40
N VAL A 158 -17.24 7.72 -7.12
CA VAL A 158 -16.50 6.51 -6.74
C VAL A 158 -17.48 5.35 -6.69
N LYS A 159 -17.50 4.55 -7.76
CA LYS A 159 -18.38 3.40 -7.90
C LYS A 159 -17.91 2.20 -7.09
N ASN A 160 -16.60 1.95 -7.12
CA ASN A 160 -15.98 0.81 -6.46
C ASN A 160 -14.80 1.27 -5.59
N LEU A 161 -14.75 0.80 -4.36
CA LEU A 161 -13.67 1.05 -3.42
C LEU A 161 -13.00 -0.28 -3.02
N ILE A 162 -11.71 -0.40 -3.24
CA ILE A 162 -10.91 -1.58 -2.89
C ILE A 162 -9.92 -1.19 -1.79
N VAL A 163 -10.00 -1.86 -0.65
CA VAL A 163 -9.19 -1.58 0.55
C VAL A 163 -8.46 -2.84 0.99
N LEU A 164 -7.13 -2.82 0.92
CA LEU A 164 -6.31 -4.00 1.19
C LEU A 164 -5.36 -3.76 2.38
N GLY A 165 -5.43 -4.64 3.38
CA GLY A 165 -4.47 -4.64 4.50
C GLY A 165 -4.38 -3.30 5.24
N SER A 166 -5.49 -2.60 5.43
CA SER A 166 -5.56 -1.28 6.06
C SER A 166 -6.16 -1.41 7.46
N PRO A 167 -5.49 -0.92 8.52
CA PRO A 167 -5.97 -1.11 9.88
C PRO A 167 -7.16 -0.20 10.17
N VAL A 168 -8.25 -0.78 10.64
CA VAL A 168 -9.44 -0.10 11.18
C VAL A 168 -9.47 -0.26 12.70
N ASP A 169 -9.29 -1.49 13.21
CA ASP A 169 -8.96 -1.71 14.63
C ASP A 169 -7.45 -2.01 14.75
N SER A 170 -6.65 -0.98 14.99
CA SER A 170 -5.20 -1.13 15.10
C SER A 170 -4.79 -2.05 16.26
N TYR A 171 -5.55 -2.09 17.37
CA TYR A 171 -5.23 -2.93 18.53
C TYR A 171 -5.40 -4.43 18.24
N ALA A 172 -6.22 -4.80 17.27
CA ALA A 172 -6.36 -6.16 16.80
C ALA A 172 -5.18 -6.65 15.94
N SER A 173 -4.20 -5.79 15.63
CA SER A 173 -3.00 -6.12 14.84
C SER A 173 -1.95 -6.90 15.64
N GLY A 174 -2.33 -8.00 16.23
CA GLY A 174 -1.42 -8.96 16.87
C GLY A 174 -0.53 -8.35 17.96
N ARG A 175 0.78 -8.59 17.90
CA ARG A 175 1.75 -8.06 18.90
C ARG A 175 1.91 -6.56 18.81
N THR A 176 1.93 -6.01 17.60
CA THR A 176 2.07 -4.56 17.36
C THR A 176 0.88 -3.82 17.93
N GLY A 177 -0.34 -4.26 17.65
CA GLY A 177 -1.56 -3.65 18.18
C GLY A 177 -1.61 -3.69 19.73
N LYS A 178 -1.26 -4.82 20.34
CA LYS A 178 -1.17 -4.95 21.80
C LYS A 178 -0.13 -4.00 22.41
N LEU A 179 0.98 -3.76 21.74
CA LEU A 179 1.99 -2.80 22.19
C LEU A 179 1.41 -1.37 22.18
N PHE A 180 0.80 -0.93 21.07
CA PHE A 180 0.16 0.38 20.98
C PHE A 180 -0.94 0.54 22.02
N GLN A 181 -1.78 -0.48 22.26
CA GLN A 181 -2.80 -0.47 23.29
C GLN A 181 -2.21 -0.25 24.69
N LYS A 182 -1.14 -0.98 25.05
CA LYS A 182 -0.46 -0.80 26.33
C LYS A 182 0.14 0.59 26.48
N VAL A 183 0.78 1.11 25.43
CA VAL A 183 1.36 2.48 25.42
C VAL A 183 0.25 3.50 25.62
N ASN A 184 -0.90 3.37 24.93
CA ASN A 184 -2.04 4.26 25.13
C ASN A 184 -2.58 4.22 26.56
N GLN A 185 -2.70 3.03 27.15
CA GLN A 185 -3.11 2.86 28.56
C GLN A 185 -2.14 3.54 29.55
N LEU A 186 -0.84 3.52 29.27
CA LEU A 186 0.16 4.23 30.08
C LEU A 186 0.04 5.74 29.94
N ILE A 187 -0.13 6.24 28.71
CA ILE A 187 -0.34 7.66 28.43
C ILE A 187 -1.60 8.17 29.11
N ALA A 188 -2.69 7.41 29.08
CA ALA A 188 -3.98 7.77 29.69
C ALA A 188 -3.93 7.95 31.23
N LYS A 189 -2.92 7.36 31.90
CA LYS A 189 -2.71 7.54 33.34
C LYS A 189 -2.20 8.96 33.70
N ASN A 190 -1.65 9.71 32.73
CA ASN A 190 -1.15 11.05 32.90
C ASN A 190 -1.84 12.01 31.93
N LYS A 191 -2.86 12.74 32.43
CA LYS A 191 -3.67 13.68 31.62
C LYS A 191 -2.83 14.75 30.92
N THR A 192 -1.78 15.26 31.56
CA THR A 192 -0.91 16.27 30.96
C THR A 192 -0.14 15.70 29.75
N LEU A 193 0.40 14.49 29.90
CA LEU A 193 1.09 13.79 28.82
C LEU A 193 0.12 13.43 27.69
N GLN A 194 -1.08 12.94 28.05
CA GLN A 194 -2.14 12.62 27.12
C GLN A 194 -2.52 13.83 26.26
N ASN A 195 -2.80 14.96 26.91
CA ASN A 195 -3.14 16.19 26.20
C ASN A 195 -1.99 16.64 25.28
N LYS A 196 -0.75 16.61 25.75
CA LYS A 196 0.41 17.00 24.94
C LYS A 196 0.58 16.15 23.69
N ILE A 197 0.36 14.85 23.78
CA ILE A 197 0.51 13.91 22.65
C ILE A 197 -0.65 14.06 21.67
N TYR A 198 -1.88 14.18 22.16
CA TYR A 198 -3.08 14.13 21.31
C TYR A 198 -3.59 15.50 20.87
N SER A 199 -3.15 16.60 21.48
CA SER A 199 -3.46 17.98 21.03
C SER A 199 -2.61 18.45 19.85
N GLU A 200 -1.86 17.56 19.22
CA GLU A 200 -0.96 17.86 18.10
C GLU A 200 0.14 18.90 18.42
N THR A 201 0.43 19.14 19.69
CA THR A 201 1.48 20.09 20.13
C THR A 201 2.89 19.50 20.04
N VAL A 202 3.04 18.23 19.72
CA VAL A 202 4.37 17.63 19.45
C VAL A 202 4.94 18.27 18.19
N PRO A 203 6.14 18.92 18.27
CA PRO A 203 6.72 19.56 17.10
C PRO A 203 6.93 18.55 15.97
N LYS A 204 6.43 18.87 14.78
CA LYS A 204 6.49 17.98 13.61
C LYS A 204 7.94 17.64 13.19
N SER A 205 8.89 18.48 13.59
CA SER A 205 10.34 18.24 13.42
C SER A 205 10.86 17.02 14.17
N PHE A 206 10.32 16.71 15.36
CA PHE A 206 10.75 15.56 16.16
C PHE A 206 10.19 14.24 15.69
N ILE A 207 9.05 14.27 15.01
CA ILE A 207 8.36 13.07 14.52
C ILE A 207 8.45 12.91 12.99
N HIS A 208 9.20 13.78 12.31
CA HIS A 208 9.61 13.56 10.93
C HIS A 208 10.65 12.44 10.88
N THR A 209 10.47 11.47 9.97
CA THR A 209 11.38 10.32 9.83
C THR A 209 11.94 10.24 8.42
N SER A 210 13.26 10.05 8.31
CA SER A 210 13.91 9.86 7.01
C SER A 210 13.58 8.51 6.41
N GLY A 211 13.65 8.40 5.08
CA GLY A 211 13.44 7.14 4.37
C GLY A 211 14.34 6.01 4.86
N LEU A 212 15.58 6.33 5.29
CA LEU A 212 16.47 5.35 5.90
C LEU A 212 15.92 4.80 7.22
N LEU A 213 15.43 5.66 8.11
CA LEU A 213 14.80 5.24 9.37
C LEU A 213 13.54 4.41 9.10
N ASN A 214 12.75 4.79 8.12
CA ASN A 214 11.56 4.04 7.72
C ASN A 214 11.94 2.64 7.21
N ALA A 215 12.98 2.53 6.37
CA ALA A 215 13.48 1.25 5.87
C ALA A 215 14.00 0.33 7.01
N ILE A 216 14.67 0.91 8.01
CA ILE A 216 15.11 0.18 9.21
C ILE A 216 13.90 -0.25 10.04
N GLY A 217 12.96 0.66 10.29
CA GLY A 217 11.73 0.39 11.04
C GLY A 217 10.93 -0.78 10.44
N PHE A 218 10.78 -0.82 9.13
CA PHE A 218 10.10 -1.92 8.43
C PHE A 218 10.78 -3.29 8.65
N LYS A 219 12.11 -3.33 8.71
CA LYS A 219 12.86 -4.56 9.00
C LYS A 219 12.71 -5.01 10.46
N ILE A 220 12.58 -4.04 11.39
CA ILE A 220 12.39 -4.31 12.82
C ILE A 220 10.97 -4.81 13.12
N ILE A 221 9.95 -4.35 12.38
CA ILE A 221 8.57 -4.78 12.57
C ILE A 221 8.40 -6.28 12.25
N ASP A 222 9.08 -6.79 11.20
CA ASP A 222 9.06 -8.22 10.86
C ASP A 222 10.49 -8.81 10.74
N PRO A 223 11.25 -8.93 11.83
CA PRO A 223 12.61 -9.44 11.81
C PRO A 223 12.69 -10.90 11.38
N LYS A 224 11.66 -11.69 11.69
CA LYS A 224 11.59 -13.11 11.27
C LYS A 224 11.43 -13.23 9.77
N GLY A 225 10.53 -12.46 9.17
CA GLY A 225 10.34 -12.42 7.73
C GLY A 225 11.59 -11.97 7.00
N TRP A 226 12.29 -10.96 7.52
CA TRP A 226 13.57 -10.52 6.98
C TRP A 226 14.63 -11.63 7.02
N PHE A 227 14.81 -12.28 8.17
CA PHE A 227 15.78 -13.36 8.34
C PHE A 227 15.47 -14.56 7.43
N HIS A 228 14.20 -14.97 7.36
CA HIS A 228 13.77 -16.02 6.43
C HIS A 228 14.00 -15.66 4.97
N SER A 229 13.88 -14.40 4.60
CA SER A 229 14.18 -13.91 3.26
C SER A 229 15.67 -14.09 2.93
N GLN A 230 16.58 -13.73 3.87
CA GLN A 230 18.02 -13.93 3.68
C GLN A 230 18.38 -15.42 3.58
N LYS A 231 17.81 -16.25 4.46
CA LYS A 231 18.00 -17.71 4.39
C LYS A 231 17.54 -18.28 3.06
N ARG A 232 16.36 -17.89 2.58
CA ARG A 232 15.85 -18.33 1.26
C ARG A 232 16.76 -17.91 0.11
N LEU A 233 17.33 -16.71 0.17
CA LEU A 233 18.31 -16.26 -0.81
C LEU A 233 19.50 -17.19 -0.86
N LEU A 234 20.14 -17.48 0.29
CA LEU A 234 21.33 -18.34 0.37
C LEU A 234 21.05 -19.77 -0.14
N LEU A 235 19.86 -20.30 0.17
CA LEU A 235 19.45 -21.63 -0.27
C LEU A 235 19.15 -21.72 -1.77
N ASN A 236 18.82 -20.60 -2.42
CA ASN A 236 18.42 -20.54 -3.83
C ASN A 236 19.35 -19.68 -4.70
N LEU A 237 20.63 -19.55 -4.32
CA LEU A 237 21.61 -18.78 -5.09
C LEU A 237 21.87 -19.34 -6.49
N ASP A 238 21.56 -20.62 -6.73
CA ASP A 238 21.61 -21.27 -8.05
C ASP A 238 20.41 -20.88 -8.96
N ASN A 239 19.35 -20.31 -8.39
CA ASN A 239 18.15 -19.86 -9.11
C ASN A 239 18.20 -18.35 -9.40
N THR A 240 18.50 -18.02 -10.62
CA THR A 240 18.66 -16.62 -11.08
C THR A 240 17.36 -15.81 -10.91
N GLN A 241 16.19 -16.40 -11.17
CA GLN A 241 14.90 -15.70 -11.01
C GLN A 241 14.65 -15.31 -9.55
N LYS A 242 14.89 -16.22 -8.60
CA LYS A 242 14.75 -15.91 -7.16
C LYS A 242 15.76 -14.86 -6.70
N LEU A 243 16.95 -14.81 -7.32
CA LEU A 243 17.93 -13.77 -7.07
C LEU A 243 17.40 -12.39 -7.52
N TYR A 244 16.83 -12.29 -8.71
CA TYR A 244 16.18 -11.08 -9.21
C TYR A 244 15.02 -10.63 -8.31
N GLU A 245 14.16 -11.56 -7.92
CA GLU A 245 13.04 -11.25 -7.01
C GLU A 245 13.54 -10.69 -5.68
N HIS A 246 14.56 -11.34 -5.08
CA HIS A 246 15.13 -10.88 -3.81
C HIS A 246 15.82 -9.51 -3.95
N ALA A 247 16.58 -9.29 -5.02
CA ALA A 247 17.25 -8.01 -5.25
C ALA A 247 16.25 -6.88 -5.50
N THR A 248 15.23 -7.14 -6.31
CA THR A 248 14.15 -6.17 -6.61
C THR A 248 13.37 -5.79 -5.35
N MET A 249 12.95 -6.78 -4.54
CA MET A 249 12.27 -6.53 -3.28
C MET A 249 13.19 -5.80 -2.28
N GLY A 250 14.45 -6.15 -2.21
CA GLY A 250 15.43 -5.47 -1.36
C GLY A 250 15.63 -4.01 -1.78
N ASN A 251 15.75 -3.73 -3.07
CA ASN A 251 15.84 -2.36 -3.59
C ASN A 251 14.58 -1.55 -3.28
N PHE A 252 13.40 -2.14 -3.44
CA PHE A 252 12.13 -1.55 -3.08
C PHE A 252 12.07 -1.14 -1.61
N LEU A 253 12.43 -2.04 -0.68
CA LEU A 253 12.42 -1.79 0.76
C LEU A 253 13.51 -0.82 1.23
N ASN A 254 14.63 -0.71 0.49
CA ASN A 254 15.71 0.21 0.84
C ASN A 254 15.49 1.63 0.31
N LYS A 255 14.61 1.80 -0.69
CA LYS A 255 14.29 3.12 -1.29
C LYS A 255 12.99 3.68 -0.73
N MET A 256 12.83 3.64 0.59
CA MET A 256 11.73 4.33 1.25
C MET A 256 11.93 5.84 1.21
N ILE A 257 10.82 6.57 1.20
CA ILE A 257 10.80 8.02 1.24
C ILE A 257 10.64 8.53 2.67
N ASP A 258 10.97 9.80 2.88
CA ASP A 258 10.75 10.47 4.15
C ASP A 258 9.26 10.52 4.49
N TYR A 259 8.96 10.38 5.78
CA TYR A 259 7.63 10.62 6.31
C TYR A 259 7.54 11.99 6.93
N PRO A 260 6.69 12.88 6.40
CA PRO A 260 6.34 14.13 7.06
C PRO A 260 5.90 13.91 8.50
N GLY A 261 6.31 14.84 9.39
CA GLY A 261 5.93 14.75 10.81
C GLY A 261 4.42 14.76 11.04
N GLY A 262 3.66 15.53 10.23
CA GLY A 262 2.20 15.52 10.30
C GLY A 262 1.60 14.17 9.91
N ILE A 263 2.17 13.47 8.94
CA ILE A 263 1.76 12.09 8.58
C ILE A 263 2.04 11.12 9.74
N ASN A 264 3.21 11.23 10.38
CA ASN A 264 3.51 10.41 11.55
C ASN A 264 2.59 10.74 12.74
N GLN A 265 2.22 12.01 12.93
CA GLN A 265 1.21 12.42 13.91
C GLN A 265 -0.11 11.66 13.66
N ASP A 266 -0.62 11.73 12.45
CA ASP A 266 -1.92 11.13 12.14
C ASP A 266 -1.86 9.60 12.16
N MET A 267 -0.81 9.01 11.57
CA MET A 267 -0.70 7.56 11.48
C MET A 267 -0.38 6.93 12.83
N ILE A 268 0.65 7.41 13.53
CA ILE A 268 1.14 6.78 14.77
C ILE A 268 0.25 7.15 15.95
N PHE A 269 -0.07 8.44 16.13
CA PHE A 269 -0.79 8.89 17.30
C PHE A 269 -2.31 8.78 17.11
N ASN A 270 -2.84 9.29 15.98
CA ASN A 270 -4.28 9.31 15.79
C ASN A 270 -4.83 7.94 15.38
N VAL A 271 -4.22 7.23 14.39
CA VAL A 271 -4.74 5.93 13.94
C VAL A 271 -4.30 4.79 14.85
N TRP A 272 -2.98 4.61 15.09
CA TRP A 272 -2.51 3.44 15.81
C TRP A 272 -2.66 3.55 17.33
N LEU A 273 -2.31 4.68 17.91
CA LEU A 273 -2.25 4.81 19.38
C LEU A 273 -3.64 5.09 19.99
N GLN A 274 -4.44 5.99 19.41
CA GLN A 274 -5.79 6.26 19.86
C GLN A 274 -6.81 5.22 19.38
N ASN A 275 -6.58 4.67 18.18
CA ASN A 275 -7.44 3.66 17.56
C ASN A 275 -8.93 4.08 17.39
N PRO A 276 -9.24 5.29 16.92
CA PRO A 276 -10.62 5.78 16.85
C PRO A 276 -11.42 5.11 15.74
N LEU A 277 -10.76 4.67 14.67
CA LEU A 277 -11.41 4.07 13.49
C LEU A 277 -12.19 2.80 13.83
N LYS A 278 -11.82 2.08 14.90
CA LYS A 278 -12.62 0.92 15.40
C LYS A 278 -14.06 1.27 15.76
N ASN A 279 -14.33 2.54 16.07
CA ASN A 279 -15.66 3.06 16.36
C ASN A 279 -16.30 3.73 15.12
N GLY A 280 -15.68 3.63 13.96
CA GLY A 280 -16.16 4.21 12.70
C GLY A 280 -15.97 5.71 12.55
N VAL A 281 -15.20 6.36 13.44
CA VAL A 281 -15.04 7.81 13.45
C VAL A 281 -13.58 8.17 13.72
N ILE A 282 -13.08 9.21 13.06
CA ILE A 282 -11.80 9.84 13.39
C ILE A 282 -11.91 11.34 13.29
N GLN A 283 -11.31 12.05 14.24
CA GLN A 283 -11.13 13.49 14.16
C GLN A 283 -9.72 13.81 13.62
N LEU A 284 -9.67 14.57 12.54
CA LEU A 284 -8.42 15.09 11.96
C LEU A 284 -8.55 16.60 11.88
N GLN A 285 -7.66 17.29 12.60
CA GLN A 285 -7.79 18.73 12.82
C GLN A 285 -9.17 19.07 13.40
N ASP A 286 -9.93 19.96 12.74
CA ASP A 286 -11.30 20.35 13.10
C ASP A 286 -12.39 19.50 12.42
N LYS A 287 -12.01 18.49 11.61
CA LYS A 287 -12.94 17.67 10.83
C LYS A 287 -13.24 16.34 11.52
N ASN A 288 -14.53 16.06 11.69
CA ASN A 288 -15.03 14.75 12.13
C ASN A 288 -15.37 13.91 10.89
N ILE A 289 -14.72 12.75 10.72
CA ILE A 289 -14.86 11.88 9.56
C ILE A 289 -15.51 10.58 10.02
N GLU A 290 -16.66 10.25 9.45
CA GLU A 290 -17.45 9.08 9.82
C GLU A 290 -17.49 8.05 8.70
N LEU A 291 -17.03 6.82 8.97
CA LEU A 291 -16.94 5.74 7.98
C LEU A 291 -18.29 5.30 7.43
N LYS A 292 -19.38 5.51 8.19
CA LYS A 292 -20.77 5.26 7.73
C LYS A 292 -21.16 6.07 6.49
N ASN A 293 -20.43 7.13 6.15
CA ASN A 293 -20.67 7.91 4.95
C ASN A 293 -20.24 7.18 3.64
N ILE A 294 -19.54 6.06 3.76
CA ILE A 294 -19.15 5.24 2.59
C ILE A 294 -20.35 4.37 2.18
N GLN A 295 -20.79 4.53 0.93
CA GLN A 295 -21.96 3.82 0.37
C GLN A 295 -21.65 3.05 -0.92
N CYS A 296 -20.50 3.31 -1.57
CA CYS A 296 -20.09 2.65 -2.80
C CYS A 296 -19.81 1.15 -2.58
N SER A 297 -19.78 0.35 -3.66
CA SER A 297 -19.39 -1.06 -3.60
C SER A 297 -17.99 -1.19 -2.99
N LEU A 298 -17.82 -2.11 -2.03
CA LEU A 298 -16.63 -2.22 -1.20
C LEU A 298 -16.03 -3.61 -1.24
N LEU A 299 -14.78 -3.72 -1.72
CA LEU A 299 -13.96 -4.92 -1.61
C LEU A 299 -12.90 -4.73 -0.54
N ILE A 300 -12.94 -5.56 0.49
CA ILE A 300 -12.01 -5.53 1.61
C ILE A 300 -11.12 -6.77 1.56
N GLY A 301 -9.81 -6.59 1.57
CA GLY A 301 -8.85 -7.70 1.56
C GLY A 301 -7.89 -7.67 2.74
N ALA A 302 -7.66 -8.84 3.35
CA ALA A 302 -6.70 -9.01 4.45
C ALA A 302 -5.79 -10.21 4.20
N GLY A 303 -4.51 -10.09 4.58
CA GLY A 303 -3.55 -11.17 4.42
C GLY A 303 -3.72 -12.26 5.49
N ARG A 304 -3.74 -13.54 5.06
CA ARG A 304 -3.84 -14.71 5.98
C ARG A 304 -2.69 -14.76 6.99
N SER A 305 -1.52 -14.30 6.62
CA SER A 305 -0.31 -14.29 7.45
C SER A 305 0.28 -12.89 7.64
N ASP A 306 -0.54 -11.85 7.50
CA ASP A 306 -0.11 -10.48 7.71
C ASP A 306 0.17 -10.22 9.20
N GLN A 307 1.43 -9.93 9.52
CA GLN A 307 1.88 -9.66 10.88
C GLN A 307 1.87 -8.17 11.22
N ILE A 308 1.67 -7.30 10.22
CA ILE A 308 1.61 -5.85 10.39
C ILE A 308 0.16 -5.43 10.62
N VAL A 309 -0.73 -5.84 9.71
CA VAL A 309 -2.16 -5.56 9.77
C VAL A 309 -2.94 -6.86 9.67
N SER A 310 -3.33 -7.41 10.81
CA SER A 310 -4.04 -8.70 10.84
C SER A 310 -5.42 -8.60 10.19
N ALA A 311 -5.97 -9.75 9.79
CA ALA A 311 -7.34 -9.80 9.28
C ALA A 311 -8.37 -9.27 10.29
N ALA A 312 -8.13 -9.48 11.59
CA ALA A 312 -8.99 -8.94 12.66
C ALA A 312 -8.97 -7.41 12.73
N ALA A 313 -7.84 -6.78 12.36
CA ALA A 313 -7.72 -5.33 12.32
C ALA A 313 -8.44 -4.70 11.11
N VAL A 314 -8.60 -5.44 10.01
CA VAL A 314 -9.24 -4.97 8.77
C VAL A 314 -10.75 -5.21 8.80
N LYS A 315 -11.19 -6.35 9.33
CA LYS A 315 -12.56 -6.84 9.28
C LYS A 315 -13.64 -5.86 9.77
N PRO A 316 -13.41 -5.03 10.83
CA PRO A 316 -14.44 -4.10 11.31
C PRO A 316 -14.96 -3.12 10.24
N LEU A 317 -14.21 -2.85 9.17
CA LEU A 317 -14.67 -1.99 8.09
C LEU A 317 -15.98 -2.48 7.44
N ILE A 318 -16.28 -3.77 7.49
CA ILE A 318 -17.51 -4.37 6.95
C ILE A 318 -18.75 -3.73 7.58
N GLU A 319 -18.72 -3.54 8.90
CA GLU A 319 -19.89 -3.11 9.70
C GLU A 319 -19.92 -1.59 9.92
N LEU A 320 -18.81 -0.91 9.67
CA LEU A 320 -18.65 0.51 9.95
C LEU A 320 -19.03 1.41 8.77
N THR A 321 -19.36 0.82 7.62
CA THR A 321 -19.81 1.55 6.43
C THR A 321 -21.29 1.31 6.15
N ASN A 322 -21.92 2.19 5.38
CA ASN A 322 -23.30 2.01 4.89
C ASN A 322 -23.33 1.41 3.48
N SER A 323 -22.22 0.82 3.02
CA SER A 323 -22.20 0.09 1.73
C SER A 323 -23.14 -1.09 1.78
N GLN A 324 -24.03 -1.21 0.79
CA GLN A 324 -24.94 -2.36 0.65
C GLN A 324 -24.31 -3.53 -0.12
N ASP A 325 -23.14 -3.32 -0.70
CA ASP A 325 -22.40 -4.31 -1.50
C ASP A 325 -20.98 -4.43 -0.96
N VAL A 326 -20.79 -5.28 0.03
CA VAL A 326 -19.52 -5.51 0.71
C VAL A 326 -19.02 -6.92 0.47
N THR A 327 -17.81 -7.04 -0.05
CA THR A 327 -17.10 -8.30 -0.20
C THR A 327 -15.84 -8.29 0.69
N PHE A 328 -15.71 -9.28 1.57
CA PHE A 328 -14.49 -9.49 2.37
C PHE A 328 -13.78 -10.76 1.91
N THR A 329 -12.45 -10.70 1.77
CA THR A 329 -11.65 -11.86 1.36
C THR A 329 -10.33 -11.96 2.12
N LEU A 330 -9.93 -13.20 2.41
CA LEU A 330 -8.62 -13.53 2.96
C LEU A 330 -7.65 -13.87 1.83
N ILE A 331 -6.62 -13.06 1.69
CA ILE A 331 -5.63 -13.14 0.62
C ILE A 331 -4.44 -14.00 1.07
N PRO A 332 -3.92 -14.91 0.24
CA PRO A 332 -2.71 -15.65 0.57
C PRO A 332 -1.50 -14.72 0.75
N GLY A 333 -0.76 -14.91 1.84
CA GLY A 333 0.48 -14.19 2.11
C GLY A 333 0.39 -13.17 3.23
N GLY A 334 1.52 -12.48 3.47
CA GLY A 334 1.68 -11.39 4.43
C GLY A 334 1.49 -10.02 3.77
N HIS A 335 1.79 -8.95 4.50
CA HIS A 335 1.49 -7.56 4.12
C HIS A 335 1.97 -7.17 2.71
N LEU A 336 3.25 -7.35 2.41
CA LEU A 336 3.81 -7.11 1.07
C LEU A 336 3.31 -8.14 0.05
N GLY A 337 3.03 -9.36 0.51
CA GLY A 337 2.55 -10.46 -0.31
C GLY A 337 1.18 -10.19 -0.94
N LEU A 338 0.33 -9.37 -0.32
CA LEU A 338 -0.95 -8.93 -0.88
C LEU A 338 -0.77 -8.35 -2.29
N MET A 339 0.29 -7.57 -2.46
CA MET A 339 0.57 -6.83 -3.70
C MET A 339 1.54 -7.54 -4.65
N SER A 340 2.35 -8.49 -4.16
CA SER A 340 3.51 -8.96 -4.94
C SER A 340 3.77 -10.46 -4.93
N SER A 341 3.05 -11.25 -4.11
CA SER A 341 3.27 -12.70 -4.06
C SER A 341 2.70 -13.42 -5.29
N GLN A 342 3.31 -14.58 -5.62
CA GLN A 342 2.80 -15.44 -6.69
C GLN A 342 1.40 -15.99 -6.36
N SER A 343 1.17 -16.33 -5.09
CA SER A 343 -0.14 -16.81 -4.64
C SER A 343 -1.22 -15.73 -4.75
N SER A 344 -0.90 -14.48 -4.40
CA SER A 344 -1.83 -13.36 -4.59
C SER A 344 -2.12 -13.12 -6.08
N ALA A 345 -1.11 -13.19 -6.94
CA ALA A 345 -1.28 -13.04 -8.38
C ALA A 345 -2.14 -14.16 -8.99
N ASN A 346 -2.04 -15.37 -8.47
CA ASN A 346 -2.78 -16.52 -8.99
C ASN A 346 -4.22 -16.60 -8.47
N GLU A 347 -4.48 -16.17 -7.23
CA GLU A 347 -5.77 -16.38 -6.58
C GLU A 347 -6.56 -15.09 -6.40
N PHE A 348 -5.89 -14.04 -5.89
CA PHE A 348 -6.57 -12.81 -5.50
C PHE A 348 -6.74 -11.79 -6.64
N TRP A 349 -5.72 -11.59 -7.49
CA TRP A 349 -5.86 -10.64 -8.60
C TRP A 349 -6.97 -11.02 -9.58
N PRO A 350 -7.15 -12.32 -9.96
CA PRO A 350 -8.30 -12.73 -10.76
C PRO A 350 -9.65 -12.52 -10.04
N LEU A 351 -9.71 -12.75 -8.71
CA LEU A 351 -10.91 -12.47 -7.91
C LEU A 351 -11.25 -10.97 -7.96
N MET A 352 -10.27 -10.11 -7.70
CA MET A 352 -10.44 -8.65 -7.74
C MET A 352 -10.86 -8.18 -9.13
N THR A 353 -10.28 -8.77 -10.19
CA THR A 353 -10.68 -8.50 -11.57
C THR A 353 -12.13 -8.91 -11.83
N THR A 354 -12.55 -10.09 -11.41
CA THR A 354 -13.92 -10.57 -11.57
C THR A 354 -14.90 -9.68 -10.81
N TRP A 355 -14.55 -9.31 -9.58
CA TRP A 355 -15.34 -8.42 -8.75
C TRP A 355 -15.53 -7.04 -9.41
N LEU A 356 -14.48 -6.46 -9.98
CA LEU A 356 -14.52 -5.19 -10.71
C LEU A 356 -15.36 -5.32 -12.00
N LYS A 357 -15.17 -6.38 -12.78
CA LYS A 357 -15.89 -6.61 -14.04
C LYS A 357 -17.41 -6.67 -13.85
N GLN A 358 -17.87 -7.26 -12.73
CA GLN A 358 -19.29 -7.34 -12.39
C GLN A 358 -19.90 -5.97 -12.04
N ARG A 359 -19.09 -5.00 -11.68
CA ARG A 359 -19.47 -3.64 -11.21
C ARG A 359 -19.06 -2.52 -12.16
N SER A 360 -18.47 -2.88 -13.29
CA SER A 360 -18.01 -1.92 -14.30
C SER A 360 -18.86 -2.00 -15.56
N SER A 361 -19.10 -0.83 -16.16
CA SER A 361 -19.88 -0.71 -17.39
C SER A 361 -18.99 -1.04 -18.58
N LYS A 362 -19.46 -1.90 -19.47
CA LYS A 362 -18.78 -2.18 -20.75
C LYS A 362 -18.86 -0.95 -21.67
N ILE A 363 -17.83 -0.81 -22.52
CA ILE A 363 -17.80 0.19 -23.60
C ILE A 363 -18.68 -0.28 -24.75
#